data_396d7250213b9ef509c2da97cf9fba5e
#
_entry.id   396d7250213b9ef509c2da97cf9fba5e
#
_cell.length_a   1.000
_cell.length_b   1.000
_cell.length_c   1.000
_cell.angle_alpha   90.00
_cell.angle_beta   90.00
_cell.angle_gamma   90.00
#
_symmetry.space_group_name_H-M   'P 1'
#
loop_
_entity.id
_entity.type
_entity.pdbx_description
1 polymer ?
#
loop_
_entity_poly.entity_id
_entity_poly.type
_entity_poly.pdbx_seq_one_letter_code
_entity_poly.pdbx_strand_id
1 'polypeptide(L)'
;MTTDTGYAQVNRLEMYYEIHGAGEPLVVLPGAYMTVDLMGDLVPALAKSRRVIAVEFQGHGHTADIDRPFSYGQFADDTAALLGQAGIEQADVYGYSLGGGVALQLGLRHPARVRRLVIASASYSSDGLYPEVVGGMENITPEMFDGTPWRDAFDRTAPDPSAFPTLVEKLKQLDLTPFDWPVEELAAPALILIGDSDGTRLEHAVDMFRRLGGGVFGDLAAQLPASQLAILPGTTHVGMLDRAGWISGMVTMFLGT
;
A
#
# COMPACT_ATOMS: atom_id res chain seq x y z
N MET A 1 18.21 9.00 12.05
CA MET A 1 16.81 9.24 12.46
C MET A 1 16.48 8.21 13.52
N THR A 2 15.89 8.59 14.64
CA THR A 2 15.43 7.63 15.66
C THR A 2 14.28 6.85 15.07
N THR A 3 14.40 5.53 15.07
CA THR A 3 13.31 4.63 14.69
C THR A 3 12.78 4.03 15.98
N ASP A 4 11.49 4.23 16.25
CA ASP A 4 10.78 3.53 17.31
C ASP A 4 10.02 2.36 16.69
N THR A 5 10.13 1.18 17.27
CA THR A 5 9.41 -0.02 16.82
C THR A 5 8.50 -0.52 17.93
N GLY A 6 7.40 -1.14 17.56
CA GLY A 6 6.46 -1.67 18.54
C GLY A 6 5.42 -2.58 17.94
N TYR A 7 4.57 -3.08 18.82
CA TYR A 7 3.41 -3.89 18.48
C TYR A 7 2.14 -3.25 19.01
N ALA A 8 1.08 -3.26 18.21
CA ALA A 8 -0.26 -2.82 18.59
C ALA A 8 -1.20 -4.02 18.62
N GLN A 9 -2.01 -4.14 19.68
CA GLN A 9 -3.03 -5.18 19.79
C GLN A 9 -4.30 -4.72 19.04
N VAL A 10 -4.46 -5.15 17.80
CA VAL A 10 -5.56 -4.73 16.93
C VAL A 10 -6.38 -5.95 16.48
N ASN A 11 -7.70 -5.95 16.71
CA ASN A 11 -8.61 -6.97 16.19
C ASN A 11 -8.10 -8.43 16.38
N ARG A 12 -7.55 -8.75 17.55
CA ARG A 12 -6.92 -10.03 17.93
C ARG A 12 -5.56 -10.30 17.27
N LEU A 13 -5.00 -9.32 16.58
CA LEU A 13 -3.67 -9.37 15.95
C LEU A 13 -2.68 -8.54 16.75
N GLU A 14 -1.47 -9.04 16.94
CA GLU A 14 -0.33 -8.26 17.42
C GLU A 14 0.44 -7.71 16.23
N MET A 15 0.05 -6.50 15.79
CA MET A 15 0.53 -5.88 14.55
C MET A 15 1.80 -5.07 14.79
N TYR A 16 2.87 -5.43 14.10
CA TYR A 16 4.14 -4.71 14.13
C TYR A 16 4.07 -3.39 13.38
N TYR A 17 4.72 -2.37 13.91
CA TYR A 17 4.91 -1.09 13.24
C TYR A 17 6.24 -0.45 13.61
N GLU A 18 6.66 0.47 12.74
CA GLU A 18 7.81 1.34 12.93
C GLU A 18 7.41 2.80 12.80
N ILE A 19 8.01 3.69 13.60
CA ILE A 19 7.83 5.13 13.50
C ILE A 19 9.17 5.77 13.13
N HIS A 20 9.16 6.51 12.02
CA HIS A 20 10.33 7.21 11.50
C HIS A 20 10.03 8.69 11.33
N GLY A 21 10.99 9.56 11.69
CA GLY A 21 10.85 11.00 11.50
C GLY A 21 9.88 11.66 12.46
N ALA A 22 9.40 12.84 12.08
CA ALA A 22 8.48 13.67 12.87
C ALA A 22 7.62 14.55 11.96
N GLY A 23 6.55 15.13 12.50
CA GLY A 23 5.61 16.00 11.77
C GLY A 23 4.24 15.36 11.59
N GLU A 24 3.58 15.71 10.48
CA GLU A 24 2.25 15.18 10.15
C GLU A 24 2.30 13.66 9.89
N PRO A 25 1.32 12.90 10.40
CA PRO A 25 1.33 11.45 10.29
C PRO A 25 1.11 10.98 8.85
N LEU A 26 1.96 10.03 8.41
CA LEU A 26 1.86 9.33 7.15
C LEU A 26 1.95 7.83 7.41
N VAL A 27 0.89 7.10 7.17
CA VAL A 27 0.91 5.63 7.20
C VAL A 27 1.52 5.11 5.90
N VAL A 28 2.45 4.15 6.01
CA VAL A 28 3.03 3.45 4.86
C VAL A 28 2.63 1.98 4.92
N LEU A 29 1.97 1.53 3.86
CA LEU A 29 1.42 0.19 3.67
C LEU A 29 2.20 -0.54 2.58
N PRO A 30 3.01 -1.56 2.94
CA PRO A 30 3.84 -2.29 1.98
C PRO A 30 3.04 -3.17 1.01
N GLY A 31 3.73 -3.70 0.01
CA GLY A 31 3.21 -4.72 -0.90
C GLY A 31 3.11 -6.11 -0.26
N ALA A 32 2.55 -7.05 -1.02
CA ALA A 32 2.51 -8.45 -0.65
C ALA A 32 3.93 -9.02 -0.44
N TYR A 33 4.07 -9.93 0.51
CA TYR A 33 5.34 -10.57 0.91
C TYR A 33 6.40 -9.62 1.50
N MET A 34 6.08 -8.33 1.69
CA MET A 34 7.06 -7.32 2.09
C MET A 34 7.07 -7.08 3.60
N THR A 35 8.27 -6.84 4.09
CA THR A 35 8.56 -6.19 5.37
C THR A 35 8.77 -4.69 5.15
N VAL A 36 8.84 -3.90 6.21
CA VAL A 36 9.08 -2.44 6.10
C VAL A 36 10.41 -2.14 5.41
N ASP A 37 11.47 -2.90 5.71
CA ASP A 37 12.80 -2.69 5.13
C ASP A 37 12.86 -2.91 3.61
N LEU A 38 11.98 -3.75 3.05
CA LEU A 38 11.84 -3.93 1.60
C LEU A 38 11.23 -2.72 0.88
N MET A 39 10.67 -1.74 1.59
CA MET A 39 10.32 -0.44 1.00
C MET A 39 11.56 0.43 0.68
N GLY A 40 12.75 -0.05 1.04
CA GLY A 40 14.03 0.55 0.71
C GLY A 40 14.16 2.01 1.16
N ASP A 41 14.69 2.84 0.27
CA ASP A 41 14.93 4.27 0.55
C ASP A 41 13.66 5.13 0.65
N LEU A 42 12.48 4.57 0.36
CA LEU A 42 11.23 5.35 0.36
C LEU A 42 10.85 5.81 1.77
N VAL A 43 10.86 4.89 2.76
CA VAL A 43 10.52 5.22 4.14
C VAL A 43 11.46 6.28 4.71
N PRO A 44 12.80 6.14 4.62
CA PRO A 44 13.72 7.21 5.04
C PRO A 44 13.52 8.53 4.30
N ALA A 45 13.19 8.50 3.00
CA ALA A 45 12.98 9.71 2.21
C ALA A 45 11.73 10.49 2.68
N LEU A 46 10.62 9.79 2.91
CA LEU A 46 9.37 10.37 3.43
C LEU A 46 9.54 10.86 4.88
N ALA A 47 10.29 10.15 5.70
CA ALA A 47 10.55 10.50 7.10
C ALA A 47 11.35 11.81 7.28
N LYS A 48 11.93 12.39 6.21
CA LYS A 48 12.58 13.70 6.28
C LYS A 48 11.60 14.84 6.60
N SER A 49 10.33 14.70 6.25
CA SER A 49 9.30 15.73 6.43
C SER A 49 8.01 15.23 7.09
N ARG A 50 7.91 13.93 7.37
CA ARG A 50 6.71 13.29 7.92
C ARG A 50 7.03 12.40 9.12
N ARG A 51 6.07 12.24 10.01
CA ARG A 51 6.06 11.13 10.96
C ARG A 51 5.49 9.91 10.24
N VAL A 52 6.38 9.08 9.69
CA VAL A 52 5.99 7.86 8.98
C VAL A 52 5.66 6.76 9.99
N ILE A 53 4.50 6.14 9.84
CA ILE A 53 4.07 4.95 10.55
C ILE A 53 4.02 3.82 9.51
N ALA A 54 5.09 3.03 9.44
CA ALA A 54 5.17 1.89 8.53
C ALA A 54 4.70 0.63 9.27
N VAL A 55 3.82 -0.16 8.64
CA VAL A 55 3.19 -1.32 9.28
C VAL A 55 3.51 -2.60 8.54
N GLU A 56 3.41 -3.74 9.22
CA GLU A 56 3.44 -5.06 8.60
C GLU A 56 2.11 -5.76 8.83
N PHE A 57 1.49 -6.23 7.75
CA PHE A 57 0.18 -6.87 7.81
C PHE A 57 0.24 -8.26 8.46
N GLN A 58 -0.90 -8.81 8.84
CA GLN A 58 -1.02 -10.19 9.31
C GLN A 58 -0.24 -11.15 8.40
N GLY A 59 0.61 -11.98 9.00
CA GLY A 59 1.42 -12.97 8.30
C GLY A 59 2.63 -12.40 7.55
N HIS A 60 2.92 -11.09 7.65
CA HIS A 60 4.08 -10.47 7.01
C HIS A 60 5.12 -10.07 8.06
N GLY A 61 6.38 -10.35 7.75
CA GLY A 61 7.51 -9.93 8.56
C GLY A 61 7.36 -10.29 10.04
N HIS A 62 7.48 -9.28 10.92
CA HIS A 62 7.38 -9.44 12.37
C HIS A 62 5.95 -9.70 12.87
N THR A 63 4.92 -9.44 12.03
CA THR A 63 3.52 -9.69 12.40
C THR A 63 3.14 -11.13 12.15
N ALA A 64 2.92 -11.90 13.21
CA ALA A 64 2.51 -13.30 13.12
C ALA A 64 1.19 -13.45 12.35
N ASP A 65 1.02 -14.61 11.72
CA ASP A 65 -0.29 -15.00 11.21
C ASP A 65 -1.22 -15.46 12.35
N ILE A 66 -2.51 -15.30 12.14
CA ILE A 66 -3.56 -15.83 13.02
C ILE A 66 -4.57 -16.61 12.19
N ASP A 67 -5.39 -17.44 12.86
CA ASP A 67 -6.46 -18.21 12.21
C ASP A 67 -7.60 -17.28 11.74
N ARG A 68 -7.32 -16.57 10.63
CA ARG A 68 -8.20 -15.62 9.96
C ARG A 68 -7.78 -15.52 8.49
N PRO A 69 -8.70 -15.61 7.52
CA PRO A 69 -8.38 -15.38 6.11
C PRO A 69 -7.91 -13.94 5.88
N PHE A 70 -7.11 -13.73 4.83
CA PHE A 70 -6.73 -12.39 4.41
C PHE A 70 -7.88 -11.70 3.66
N SER A 71 -8.04 -10.41 3.90
CA SER A 71 -8.87 -9.54 3.07
C SER A 71 -8.36 -8.09 3.15
N TYR A 72 -8.51 -7.35 2.06
CA TYR A 72 -8.17 -5.93 2.00
C TYR A 72 -8.92 -5.13 3.08
N GLY A 73 -10.21 -5.44 3.27
CA GLY A 73 -11.04 -4.79 4.29
C GLY A 73 -10.54 -5.06 5.71
N GLN A 74 -10.10 -6.28 6.01
CA GLN A 74 -9.59 -6.62 7.33
C GLN A 74 -8.24 -5.93 7.61
N PHE A 75 -7.33 -5.89 6.63
CA PHE A 75 -6.07 -5.16 6.75
C PHE A 75 -6.30 -3.64 6.95
N ALA A 76 -7.34 -3.09 6.29
CA ALA A 76 -7.76 -1.71 6.50
C ALA A 76 -8.32 -1.49 7.92
N ASP A 77 -9.15 -2.39 8.42
CA ASP A 77 -9.71 -2.33 9.78
C ASP A 77 -8.62 -2.44 10.85
N ASP A 78 -7.60 -3.30 10.64
CA ASP A 78 -6.44 -3.44 11.52
C ASP A 78 -5.61 -2.14 11.54
N THR A 79 -5.38 -1.55 10.36
CA THR A 79 -4.67 -0.27 10.23
C THR A 79 -5.42 0.87 10.93
N ALA A 80 -6.75 0.94 10.76
CA ALA A 80 -7.57 1.95 11.43
C ALA A 80 -7.54 1.80 12.96
N ALA A 81 -7.54 0.55 13.46
CA ALA A 81 -7.43 0.26 14.89
C ALA A 81 -6.05 0.66 15.44
N LEU A 82 -4.96 0.40 14.69
CA LEU A 82 -3.61 0.85 15.05
C LEU A 82 -3.55 2.37 15.20
N LEU A 83 -4.08 3.12 14.23
CA LEU A 83 -4.14 4.59 14.32
C LEU A 83 -4.89 5.05 15.57
N GLY A 84 -6.01 4.40 15.89
CA GLY A 84 -6.77 4.71 17.11
C GLY A 84 -5.95 4.48 18.39
N GLN A 85 -5.20 3.38 18.49
CA GLN A 85 -4.34 3.09 19.64
C GLN A 85 -3.14 4.04 19.74
N ALA A 86 -2.60 4.47 18.59
CA ALA A 86 -1.52 5.45 18.53
C ALA A 86 -1.99 6.89 18.81
N GLY A 87 -3.29 7.13 19.09
CA GLY A 87 -3.87 8.45 19.31
C GLY A 87 -3.88 9.33 18.07
N ILE A 88 -3.82 8.72 16.88
CA ILE A 88 -3.83 9.41 15.58
C ILE A 88 -5.27 9.43 15.08
N GLU A 89 -5.89 10.60 15.09
CA GLU A 89 -7.28 10.75 14.62
C GLU A 89 -7.38 10.62 13.10
N GLN A 90 -6.44 11.26 12.38
CA GLN A 90 -6.41 11.28 10.92
C GLN A 90 -4.96 11.29 10.42
N ALA A 91 -4.68 10.57 9.33
CA ALA A 91 -3.36 10.50 8.69
C ALA A 91 -3.46 10.59 7.17
N ASP A 92 -2.35 10.97 6.53
CA ASP A 92 -2.13 10.65 5.13
C ASP A 92 -1.77 9.15 5.02
N VAL A 93 -2.06 8.54 3.86
CA VAL A 93 -1.80 7.10 3.65
C VAL A 93 -1.09 6.90 2.32
N TYR A 94 0.04 6.24 2.35
CA TYR A 94 0.73 5.72 1.17
C TYR A 94 0.58 4.20 1.14
N GLY A 95 0.05 3.65 0.07
CA GLY A 95 -0.03 2.20 -0.12
C GLY A 95 0.58 1.78 -1.45
N TYR A 96 1.40 0.73 -1.43
CA TYR A 96 2.02 0.14 -2.61
C TYR A 96 1.47 -1.27 -2.85
N SER A 97 1.04 -1.58 -4.08
CA SER A 97 0.56 -2.91 -4.47
C SER A 97 -0.58 -3.39 -3.56
N LEU A 98 -0.44 -4.49 -2.81
CA LEU A 98 -1.37 -4.92 -1.77
C LEU A 98 -1.73 -3.75 -0.84
N GLY A 99 -0.72 -3.02 -0.36
CA GLY A 99 -0.93 -1.84 0.49
C GLY A 99 -1.73 -0.74 -0.18
N GLY A 100 -1.67 -0.61 -1.52
CA GLY A 100 -2.49 0.32 -2.29
C GLY A 100 -3.98 -0.07 -2.26
N GLY A 101 -4.28 -1.36 -2.41
CA GLY A 101 -5.64 -1.89 -2.24
C GLY A 101 -6.15 -1.71 -0.80
N VAL A 102 -5.28 -1.93 0.20
CA VAL A 102 -5.61 -1.65 1.61
C VAL A 102 -5.86 -0.16 1.84
N ALA A 103 -5.07 0.74 1.22
CA ALA A 103 -5.29 2.18 1.30
C ALA A 103 -6.65 2.61 0.74
N LEU A 104 -7.07 2.04 -0.41
CA LEU A 104 -8.40 2.24 -0.97
C LEU A 104 -9.49 1.80 0.01
N GLN A 105 -9.38 0.59 0.57
CA GLN A 105 -10.33 0.09 1.55
C GLN A 105 -10.35 0.92 2.83
N LEU A 106 -9.20 1.40 3.29
CA LEU A 106 -9.12 2.30 4.45
C LEU A 106 -9.87 3.61 4.18
N GLY A 107 -9.70 4.20 2.99
CA GLY A 107 -10.41 5.42 2.59
C GLY A 107 -11.93 5.23 2.47
N LEU A 108 -12.38 4.08 1.94
CA LEU A 108 -13.80 3.75 1.78
C LEU A 108 -14.49 3.42 3.11
N ARG A 109 -13.84 2.62 3.96
CA ARG A 109 -14.43 2.09 5.20
C ARG A 109 -14.27 3.05 6.40
N HIS A 110 -13.17 3.80 6.42
CA HIS A 110 -12.79 4.69 7.52
C HIS A 110 -12.46 6.11 7.03
N PRO A 111 -13.36 6.79 6.28
CA PRO A 111 -13.06 8.07 5.64
C PRO A 111 -12.61 9.16 6.63
N ALA A 112 -13.10 9.13 7.86
CA ALA A 112 -12.68 10.06 8.91
C ALA A 112 -11.21 9.88 9.35
N ARG A 113 -10.58 8.73 9.06
CA ARG A 113 -9.19 8.42 9.39
C ARG A 113 -8.20 8.86 8.31
N VAL A 114 -8.68 9.17 7.11
CA VAL A 114 -7.83 9.42 5.95
C VAL A 114 -7.95 10.86 5.50
N ARG A 115 -6.82 11.57 5.48
CA ARG A 115 -6.73 12.96 4.99
C ARG A 115 -6.48 12.99 3.47
N ARG A 116 -5.51 12.25 3.01
CA ARG A 116 -5.14 12.07 1.59
C ARG A 116 -4.62 10.66 1.36
N LEU A 117 -4.79 10.16 0.13
CA LEU A 117 -4.33 8.84 -0.29
C LEU A 117 -3.22 8.96 -1.34
N VAL A 118 -2.19 8.13 -1.24
CA VAL A 118 -1.27 7.85 -2.33
C VAL A 118 -1.39 6.37 -2.65
N ILE A 119 -1.82 6.07 -3.86
CA ILE A 119 -2.11 4.73 -4.35
C ILE A 119 -1.08 4.39 -5.40
N ALA A 120 -0.09 3.57 -5.05
CA ALA A 120 1.02 3.21 -5.91
C ALA A 120 0.84 1.78 -6.44
N SER A 121 0.82 1.60 -7.76
CA SER A 121 0.78 0.29 -8.44
C SER A 121 -0.33 -0.63 -7.92
N ALA A 122 -1.56 -0.10 -7.83
CA ALA A 122 -2.72 -0.87 -7.35
C ALA A 122 -3.96 -0.61 -8.21
N SER A 123 -4.88 -1.57 -8.18
CA SER A 123 -6.15 -1.51 -8.89
C SER A 123 -7.32 -1.39 -7.89
N TYR A 124 -8.43 -0.85 -8.35
CA TYR A 124 -9.69 -0.80 -7.60
C TYR A 124 -10.64 -1.93 -7.99
N SER A 125 -10.33 -2.67 -9.04
CA SER A 125 -11.07 -3.89 -9.43
C SER A 125 -10.15 -4.94 -10.03
N SER A 126 -10.57 -6.20 -9.98
CA SER A 126 -9.82 -7.34 -10.53
C SER A 126 -9.55 -7.17 -12.03
N ASP A 127 -10.42 -6.48 -12.77
CA ASP A 127 -10.26 -6.20 -14.19
C ASP A 127 -9.10 -5.23 -14.49
N GLY A 128 -8.52 -4.61 -13.48
CA GLY A 128 -7.40 -3.69 -13.62
C GLY A 128 -6.07 -4.37 -13.92
N LEU A 129 -5.96 -5.67 -13.73
CA LEU A 129 -4.73 -6.43 -13.94
C LEU A 129 -4.64 -6.99 -15.37
N TYR A 130 -3.41 -7.18 -15.86
CA TYR A 130 -3.19 -7.95 -17.07
C TYR A 130 -3.45 -9.44 -16.83
N PRO A 131 -4.01 -10.19 -17.82
CA PRO A 131 -4.25 -11.63 -17.67
C PRO A 131 -3.01 -12.45 -17.31
N GLU A 132 -1.83 -12.00 -17.78
CA GLU A 132 -0.54 -12.64 -17.47
C GLU A 132 -0.17 -12.52 -15.99
N VAL A 133 -0.56 -11.40 -15.34
CA VAL A 133 -0.37 -11.19 -13.90
C VAL A 133 -1.28 -12.13 -13.13
N VAL A 134 -2.55 -12.21 -13.50
CA VAL A 134 -3.52 -13.13 -12.88
C VAL A 134 -3.05 -14.58 -13.03
N GLY A 135 -2.62 -14.99 -14.23
CA GLY A 135 -2.06 -16.33 -14.46
C GLY A 135 -0.80 -16.61 -13.65
N GLY A 136 0.03 -15.58 -13.40
CA GLY A 136 1.17 -15.66 -12.48
C GLY A 136 0.73 -15.93 -11.05
N MET A 137 -0.27 -15.22 -10.56
CA MET A 137 -0.83 -15.41 -9.22
C MET A 137 -1.44 -16.80 -9.02
N GLU A 138 -2.14 -17.34 -10.02
CA GLU A 138 -2.68 -18.69 -9.99
C GLU A 138 -1.62 -19.77 -9.81
N ASN A 139 -0.43 -19.56 -10.37
CA ASN A 139 0.66 -20.53 -10.41
C ASN A 139 1.76 -20.26 -9.39
N ILE A 140 1.61 -19.24 -8.54
CA ILE A 140 2.62 -18.89 -7.55
C ILE A 140 2.81 -20.03 -6.52
N THR A 141 4.08 -20.34 -6.20
CA THR A 141 4.44 -21.34 -5.18
C THR A 141 5.50 -20.77 -4.24
N PRO A 142 5.63 -21.30 -3.01
CA PRO A 142 6.65 -20.85 -2.07
C PRO A 142 8.08 -20.94 -2.61
N GLU A 143 8.38 -21.96 -3.40
CA GLU A 143 9.71 -22.22 -3.96
C GLU A 143 10.15 -21.16 -4.96
N MET A 144 9.20 -20.43 -5.59
CA MET A 144 9.51 -19.32 -6.49
C MET A 144 10.18 -18.14 -5.78
N PHE A 145 10.10 -18.11 -4.46
CA PHE A 145 10.71 -17.07 -3.63
C PHE A 145 12.11 -17.44 -3.11
N ASP A 146 12.57 -18.68 -3.32
CA ASP A 146 13.87 -19.14 -2.83
C ASP A 146 15.00 -18.27 -3.39
N GLY A 147 15.85 -17.75 -2.49
CA GLY A 147 16.96 -16.86 -2.85
C GLY A 147 16.53 -15.45 -3.26
N THR A 148 15.28 -15.06 -3.05
CA THR A 148 14.81 -13.69 -3.28
C THR A 148 14.87 -12.85 -2.00
N PRO A 149 14.98 -11.50 -2.12
CA PRO A 149 14.95 -10.61 -0.96
C PRO A 149 13.68 -10.75 -0.09
N TRP A 150 12.55 -11.11 -0.68
CA TRP A 150 11.28 -11.31 0.04
C TRP A 150 11.36 -12.52 0.97
N ARG A 151 11.87 -13.66 0.47
CA ARG A 151 12.06 -14.87 1.26
C ARG A 151 13.08 -14.63 2.37
N ASP A 152 14.22 -14.04 2.04
CA ASP A 152 15.28 -13.73 3.00
C ASP A 152 14.81 -12.79 4.12
N ALA A 153 14.00 -11.77 3.77
CA ALA A 153 13.42 -10.85 4.75
C ALA A 153 12.44 -11.59 5.67
N PHE A 154 11.54 -12.40 5.12
CA PHE A 154 10.60 -13.20 5.90
C PHE A 154 11.31 -14.13 6.86
N ASP A 155 12.29 -14.92 6.38
CA ASP A 155 13.04 -15.88 7.21
C ASP A 155 13.79 -15.20 8.36
N ARG A 156 14.21 -13.95 8.17
CA ARG A 156 14.91 -13.17 9.18
C ARG A 156 13.99 -12.57 10.24
N THR A 157 12.75 -12.21 9.87
CA THR A 157 11.88 -11.38 10.72
C THR A 157 10.65 -12.11 11.25
N ALA A 158 10.16 -13.14 10.55
CA ALA A 158 8.93 -13.82 10.94
C ALA A 158 9.09 -14.55 12.28
N PRO A 159 8.11 -14.46 13.19
CA PRO A 159 8.10 -15.24 14.42
C PRO A 159 8.16 -16.75 14.19
N ASP A 160 7.62 -17.20 13.05
CA ASP A 160 7.70 -18.59 12.58
C ASP A 160 8.06 -18.61 11.08
N PRO A 161 9.35 -18.77 10.72
CA PRO A 161 9.77 -18.85 9.32
C PRO A 161 9.15 -20.02 8.53
N SER A 162 8.70 -21.08 9.21
CA SER A 162 8.02 -22.20 8.57
C SER A 162 6.60 -21.85 8.06
N ALA A 163 6.06 -20.70 8.44
CA ALA A 163 4.74 -20.21 8.00
C ALA A 163 4.74 -19.58 6.60
N PHE A 164 5.89 -19.44 5.92
CA PHE A 164 5.96 -18.83 4.60
C PHE A 164 5.01 -19.48 3.57
N PRO A 165 4.88 -20.81 3.48
CA PRO A 165 3.90 -21.44 2.59
C PRO A 165 2.45 -21.03 2.90
N THR A 166 2.11 -20.84 4.17
CA THR A 166 0.78 -20.35 4.58
C THR A 166 0.54 -18.91 4.12
N LEU A 167 1.56 -18.04 4.22
CA LEU A 167 1.51 -16.67 3.69
C LEU A 167 1.23 -16.68 2.18
N VAL A 168 1.99 -17.49 1.41
CA VAL A 168 1.82 -17.60 -0.05
C VAL A 168 0.41 -18.06 -0.40
N GLU A 169 -0.09 -19.11 0.26
CA GLU A 169 -1.43 -19.64 0.00
C GLU A 169 -2.54 -18.63 0.34
N LYS A 170 -2.45 -17.94 1.48
CA LYS A 170 -3.45 -16.93 1.86
C LYS A 170 -3.44 -15.71 0.94
N LEU A 171 -2.26 -15.27 0.48
CA LEU A 171 -2.17 -14.18 -0.50
C LEU A 171 -2.71 -14.62 -1.86
N LYS A 172 -2.41 -15.83 -2.31
CA LYS A 172 -2.98 -16.40 -3.52
C LYS A 172 -4.51 -16.41 -3.47
N GLN A 173 -5.11 -16.83 -2.36
CA GLN A 173 -6.56 -16.81 -2.17
C GLN A 173 -7.13 -15.38 -2.19
N LEU A 174 -6.43 -14.42 -1.59
CA LEU A 174 -6.80 -13.00 -1.63
C LEU A 174 -6.79 -12.46 -3.07
N ASP A 175 -5.70 -12.70 -3.81
CA ASP A 175 -5.48 -12.18 -5.16
C ASP A 175 -6.47 -12.77 -6.18
N LEU A 176 -6.89 -14.03 -5.99
CA LEU A 176 -7.86 -14.71 -6.85
C LEU A 176 -9.32 -14.43 -6.45
N THR A 177 -9.56 -13.73 -5.35
CA THR A 177 -10.91 -13.32 -4.95
C THR A 177 -11.32 -12.07 -5.74
N PRO A 178 -12.36 -12.14 -6.60
CA PRO A 178 -12.78 -10.99 -7.39
C PRO A 178 -13.22 -9.81 -6.51
N PHE A 179 -12.87 -8.62 -6.95
CA PHE A 179 -13.30 -7.38 -6.29
C PHE A 179 -13.57 -6.27 -7.32
N ASP A 180 -14.45 -5.36 -6.95
CA ASP A 180 -14.74 -4.11 -7.65
C ASP A 180 -15.23 -3.10 -6.62
N TRP A 181 -14.45 -2.04 -6.39
CA TRP A 181 -14.71 -1.08 -5.31
C TRP A 181 -15.19 0.26 -5.85
N PRO A 182 -16.17 0.89 -5.20
CA PRO A 182 -16.74 2.16 -5.63
C PRO A 182 -15.79 3.32 -5.30
N VAL A 183 -14.68 3.44 -6.04
CA VAL A 183 -13.64 4.45 -5.75
C VAL A 183 -14.14 5.89 -5.87
N GLU A 184 -15.21 6.12 -6.63
CA GLU A 184 -15.92 7.40 -6.71
C GLU A 184 -16.52 7.86 -5.36
N GLU A 185 -16.70 6.94 -4.40
CA GLU A 185 -17.16 7.26 -3.03
C GLU A 185 -16.02 7.70 -2.09
N LEU A 186 -14.77 7.67 -2.54
CA LEU A 186 -13.65 8.14 -1.74
C LEU A 186 -13.77 9.64 -1.46
N ALA A 187 -13.85 9.99 -0.18
CA ALA A 187 -13.91 11.38 0.26
C ALA A 187 -12.55 12.08 0.21
N ALA A 188 -11.47 11.31 0.42
CA ALA A 188 -10.11 11.84 0.45
C ALA A 188 -9.55 12.01 -0.97
N PRO A 189 -8.85 13.12 -1.28
CA PRO A 189 -8.11 13.26 -2.52
C PRO A 189 -7.03 12.18 -2.65
N ALA A 190 -6.79 11.70 -3.88
CA ALA A 190 -5.81 10.66 -4.14
C ALA A 190 -4.75 11.07 -5.16
N LEU A 191 -3.49 10.70 -4.91
CA LEU A 191 -2.42 10.65 -5.90
C LEU A 191 -2.28 9.20 -6.37
N ILE A 192 -2.54 8.95 -7.64
CA ILE A 192 -2.34 7.66 -8.27
C ILE A 192 -0.94 7.65 -8.89
N LEU A 193 -0.11 6.67 -8.51
CA LEU A 193 1.23 6.46 -9.05
C LEU A 193 1.29 5.09 -9.71
N ILE A 194 1.78 5.04 -10.95
CA ILE A 194 1.91 3.79 -11.69
C ILE A 194 3.14 3.84 -12.60
N GLY A 195 3.79 2.70 -12.80
CA GLY A 195 4.80 2.55 -13.85
C GLY A 195 4.16 2.41 -15.23
N ASP A 196 4.83 2.85 -16.29
CA ASP A 196 4.35 2.68 -17.66
C ASP A 196 4.41 1.22 -18.16
N SER A 197 5.05 0.36 -17.41
CA SER A 197 5.21 -1.09 -17.65
C SER A 197 4.79 -1.92 -16.43
N ASP A 198 3.77 -1.45 -15.71
CA ASP A 198 3.23 -2.10 -14.50
C ASP A 198 2.35 -3.31 -14.82
N GLY A 199 2.10 -4.15 -13.83
CA GLY A 199 1.15 -5.25 -13.88
C GLY A 199 -0.32 -4.80 -13.83
N THR A 200 -0.59 -3.58 -13.36
CA THR A 200 -1.88 -2.91 -13.48
C THR A 200 -1.94 -2.17 -14.83
N ARG A 201 -3.04 -2.30 -15.56
CA ARG A 201 -3.22 -1.64 -16.85
C ARG A 201 -3.26 -0.11 -16.70
N LEU A 202 -2.56 0.60 -17.59
CA LEU A 202 -2.54 2.07 -17.56
C LEU A 202 -3.95 2.67 -17.71
N GLU A 203 -4.79 2.08 -18.57
CA GLU A 203 -6.17 2.50 -18.79
C GLU A 203 -6.98 2.44 -17.50
N HIS A 204 -6.72 1.44 -16.66
CA HIS A 204 -7.38 1.29 -15.37
C HIS A 204 -6.96 2.39 -14.37
N ALA A 205 -5.68 2.74 -14.32
CA ALA A 205 -5.20 3.86 -13.50
C ALA A 205 -5.79 5.21 -13.99
N VAL A 206 -5.90 5.39 -15.30
CA VAL A 206 -6.55 6.57 -15.90
C VAL A 206 -8.05 6.58 -15.58
N ASP A 207 -8.73 5.43 -15.61
CA ASP A 207 -10.14 5.33 -15.24
C ASP A 207 -10.36 5.66 -13.78
N MET A 208 -9.55 5.10 -12.88
CA MET A 208 -9.57 5.47 -11.45
C MET A 208 -9.41 6.97 -11.26
N PHE A 209 -8.43 7.59 -11.93
CA PHE A 209 -8.23 9.05 -11.87
C PHE A 209 -9.45 9.84 -12.33
N ARG A 210 -10.12 9.41 -13.41
CA ARG A 210 -11.35 10.05 -13.91
C ARG A 210 -12.51 9.91 -12.94
N ARG A 211 -12.70 8.75 -12.33
CA ARG A 211 -13.72 8.51 -11.30
C ARG A 211 -13.51 9.41 -10.09
N LEU A 212 -12.26 9.77 -9.79
CA LEU A 212 -11.88 10.70 -8.72
C LEU A 212 -11.90 12.18 -9.15
N GLY A 213 -12.59 12.49 -10.25
CA GLY A 213 -12.79 13.86 -10.74
C GLY A 213 -11.66 14.42 -11.60
N GLY A 214 -10.69 13.60 -11.98
CA GLY A 214 -9.57 13.98 -12.83
C GLY A 214 -9.90 14.06 -14.32
N GLY A 215 -8.92 14.46 -15.13
CA GLY A 215 -9.05 14.49 -16.60
C GLY A 215 -9.82 15.70 -17.15
N VAL A 216 -9.85 16.80 -16.41
CA VAL A 216 -10.45 18.09 -16.83
C VAL A 216 -9.42 18.97 -17.55
N PHE A 217 -9.89 19.89 -18.40
CA PHE A 217 -9.03 20.89 -19.02
C PHE A 217 -8.73 22.03 -18.04
N GLY A 218 -7.55 21.99 -17.42
CA GLY A 218 -7.19 22.81 -16.26
C GLY A 218 -7.10 24.32 -16.52
N ASP A 219 -6.69 24.73 -17.75
CA ASP A 219 -6.52 26.16 -18.06
C ASP A 219 -7.84 26.96 -18.07
N LEU A 220 -8.98 26.26 -18.20
CA LEU A 220 -10.31 26.86 -18.13
C LEU A 220 -11.08 26.49 -16.86
N ALA A 221 -10.53 25.61 -16.03
CA ALA A 221 -11.17 25.23 -14.77
C ALA A 221 -10.94 26.30 -13.71
N ALA A 222 -11.97 26.57 -12.89
CA ALA A 222 -11.84 27.47 -11.74
C ALA A 222 -10.85 26.94 -10.69
N GLN A 223 -10.73 25.62 -10.60
CA GLN A 223 -9.78 24.89 -9.73
C GLN A 223 -9.36 23.58 -10.41
N LEU A 224 -8.12 23.17 -10.19
CA LEU A 224 -7.67 21.85 -10.59
C LEU A 224 -8.32 20.77 -9.70
N PRO A 225 -8.53 19.55 -10.22
CA PRO A 225 -8.96 18.41 -9.41
C PRO A 225 -8.03 18.19 -8.23
N ALA A 226 -8.61 17.84 -7.09
CA ALA A 226 -7.84 17.53 -5.88
C ALA A 226 -7.04 16.22 -6.04
N SER A 227 -7.56 15.26 -6.81
CA SER A 227 -6.85 14.01 -7.13
C SER A 227 -5.92 14.21 -8.32
N GLN A 228 -4.80 13.47 -8.33
CA GLN A 228 -3.71 13.61 -9.28
C GLN A 228 -3.29 12.24 -9.82
N LEU A 229 -2.67 12.22 -11.01
CA LEU A 229 -2.11 11.01 -11.62
C LEU A 229 -0.67 11.28 -12.04
N ALA A 230 0.23 10.35 -11.74
CA ALA A 230 1.58 10.33 -12.30
C ALA A 230 1.90 8.92 -12.84
N ILE A 231 2.42 8.90 -14.07
CA ILE A 231 2.92 7.70 -14.74
C ILE A 231 4.44 7.80 -14.79
N LEU A 232 5.14 6.83 -14.20
CA LEU A 232 6.60 6.83 -14.13
C LEU A 232 7.18 6.12 -15.34
N PRO A 233 8.02 6.79 -16.14
CA PRO A 233 8.57 6.21 -17.36
C PRO A 233 9.59 5.11 -17.05
N GLY A 234 9.60 4.07 -17.90
CA GLY A 234 10.53 2.94 -17.81
C GLY A 234 10.46 2.22 -16.46
N THR A 235 9.26 2.09 -15.90
CA THR A 235 9.06 1.58 -14.54
C THR A 235 8.06 0.43 -14.53
N THR A 236 8.50 -0.74 -14.05
CA THR A 236 7.66 -1.92 -13.83
C THR A 236 7.04 -1.89 -12.43
N HIS A 237 6.18 -2.86 -12.12
CA HIS A 237 5.59 -3.03 -10.79
C HIS A 237 6.67 -3.06 -9.70
N VAL A 238 7.60 -3.99 -9.78
CA VAL A 238 8.71 -4.11 -8.81
C VAL A 238 9.70 -2.93 -8.93
N GLY A 239 9.93 -2.44 -10.15
CA GLY A 239 10.80 -1.29 -10.41
C GLY A 239 10.35 0.02 -9.74
N MET A 240 9.10 0.09 -9.24
CA MET A 240 8.66 1.21 -8.38
C MET A 240 9.52 1.36 -7.13
N LEU A 241 10.01 0.28 -6.55
CA LEU A 241 10.84 0.30 -5.35
C LEU A 241 12.19 1.01 -5.58
N ASP A 242 12.70 1.00 -6.81
CA ASP A 242 13.92 1.68 -7.20
C ASP A 242 13.72 3.19 -7.48
N ARG A 243 12.49 3.67 -7.45
CA ARG A 243 12.11 5.06 -7.76
C ARG A 243 11.84 5.92 -6.52
N ALA A 244 12.38 5.55 -5.37
CA ALA A 244 12.13 6.22 -4.08
C ALA A 244 12.31 7.74 -4.15
N GLY A 245 13.34 8.23 -4.86
CA GLY A 245 13.57 9.67 -5.02
C GLY A 245 12.48 10.40 -5.81
N TRP A 246 11.97 9.81 -6.91
CA TRP A 246 10.87 10.39 -7.68
C TRP A 246 9.56 10.31 -6.90
N ILE A 247 9.26 9.15 -6.33
CA ILE A 247 8.03 8.91 -5.58
C ILE A 247 7.97 9.83 -4.36
N SER A 248 9.01 9.90 -3.54
CA SER A 248 9.01 10.76 -2.35
C SER A 248 8.84 12.24 -2.69
N GLY A 249 9.42 12.71 -3.81
CA GLY A 249 9.23 14.08 -4.30
C GLY A 249 7.77 14.36 -4.68
N MET A 250 7.14 13.48 -5.47
CA MET A 250 5.72 13.61 -5.85
C MET A 250 4.79 13.51 -4.64
N VAL A 251 5.03 12.55 -3.76
CA VAL A 251 4.26 12.36 -2.53
C VAL A 251 4.34 13.59 -1.64
N THR A 252 5.54 14.12 -1.38
CA THR A 252 5.74 15.33 -0.56
C THR A 252 5.01 16.53 -1.15
N MET A 253 5.09 16.72 -2.47
CA MET A 253 4.40 17.79 -3.17
C MET A 253 2.87 17.65 -3.03
N PHE A 254 2.33 16.47 -3.24
CA PHE A 254 0.88 16.20 -3.15
C PHE A 254 0.35 16.36 -1.72
N LEU A 255 1.08 15.85 -0.73
CA LEU A 255 0.65 15.91 0.66
C LEU A 255 0.80 17.32 1.29
N GLY A 256 1.55 18.21 0.64
CA GLY A 256 1.92 19.52 1.17
C GLY A 256 3.02 19.39 2.24
N THR A 257 3.73 20.45 2.49
CA THR A 257 4.75 20.55 3.56
C THR A 257 4.11 20.83 4.91
#